data_af056b18909914b5f10e9ba5b6a34c2d
#
_entry.id   af056b18909914b5f10e9ba5b6a34c2d
#
_cell.length_a   1.000
_cell.length_b   1.000
_cell.length_c   1.000
_cell.angle_alpha   90.00
_cell.angle_beta   90.00
_cell.angle_gamma   90.00
#
_symmetry.space_group_name_H-M   'P 1'
#
loop_
_entity.id
_entity.type
_entity.pdbx_description
1 polymer ?
#
loop_
_entity_poly.entity_id
_entity_poly.type
_entity_poly.pdbx_seq_one_letter_code
_entity_poly.pdbx_strand_id
1 'polypeptide(L)'
;MRSTRKVKRVTDSHSTKEQGLHVTRYALRVPQSVPAIAVLCSGQGTNLQAIIQAIRAGRLRARLAVVISDRAEAVALKRARRAGIPAVFVNPKAFPTREACERHLIRLLEHAGVRLVCLAGFMRLLSPVFVRRFRNRILNVHPALLPAFPGAHAVRDALAWGVKVTGVTVHLVDEETDHGPIILQEAL
;
A
#
# COMPACT_ATOMS: atom_id res chain seq x y z
N MET A 1 2.00 -2.48 52.32
CA MET A 1 0.69 -2.90 51.75
C MET A 1 0.74 -2.67 50.24
N ARG A 2 0.91 -3.74 49.45
CA ARG A 2 0.94 -3.69 48.00
C ARG A 2 -0.42 -4.14 47.47
N SER A 3 -1.14 -3.26 46.75
CA SER A 3 -2.43 -3.54 46.14
C SER A 3 -2.21 -4.10 44.72
N THR A 4 -2.53 -5.37 44.54
CA THR A 4 -2.55 -6.05 43.23
C THR A 4 -3.91 -5.85 42.59
N ARG A 5 -3.96 -5.06 41.49
CA ARG A 5 -5.15 -4.97 40.63
C ARG A 5 -5.20 -6.15 39.66
N LYS A 6 -6.15 -7.04 39.88
CA LYS A 6 -6.54 -8.12 38.92
C LYS A 6 -7.14 -7.50 37.66
N VAL A 7 -6.56 -7.87 36.52
CA VAL A 7 -7.13 -7.60 35.18
C VAL A 7 -8.13 -8.71 34.87
N LYS A 8 -9.41 -8.36 34.71
CA LYS A 8 -10.46 -9.28 34.24
C LYS A 8 -10.27 -9.53 32.73
N ARG A 9 -10.16 -10.80 32.32
CA ARG A 9 -10.33 -11.23 30.92
C ARG A 9 -11.83 -11.13 30.60
N VAL A 10 -12.15 -10.37 29.55
CA VAL A 10 -13.46 -10.43 28.88
C VAL A 10 -13.29 -11.36 27.67
N THR A 11 -13.92 -12.52 27.74
CA THR A 11 -14.10 -13.44 26.63
C THR A 11 -15.44 -13.13 26.00
N ASP A 12 -15.45 -12.42 24.85
CA ASP A 12 -16.62 -12.33 24.00
C ASP A 12 -16.42 -13.26 22.80
N SER A 13 -17.13 -14.39 22.86
CA SER A 13 -17.32 -15.31 21.77
C SER A 13 -18.52 -14.87 20.92
N HIS A 14 -18.29 -14.15 19.82
CA HIS A 14 -19.25 -14.04 18.72
C HIS A 14 -18.61 -14.63 17.46
N SER A 15 -19.01 -15.88 17.17
CA SER A 15 -18.69 -16.59 15.94
C SER A 15 -19.63 -16.10 14.84
N THR A 16 -19.15 -15.22 14.00
CA THR A 16 -19.72 -14.97 12.67
C THR A 16 -18.81 -15.60 11.65
N LYS A 17 -19.30 -16.67 11.00
CA LYS A 17 -18.65 -17.30 9.85
C LYS A 17 -18.69 -16.34 8.67
N GLU A 18 -17.65 -15.53 8.50
CA GLU A 18 -17.36 -14.87 7.23
C GLU A 18 -16.19 -15.58 6.56
N GLN A 19 -16.47 -16.04 5.35
CA GLN A 19 -15.53 -16.79 4.52
C GLN A 19 -14.33 -15.92 4.14
N GLY A 20 -13.13 -16.33 4.53
CA GLY A 20 -11.92 -16.00 3.77
C GLY A 20 -11.01 -14.87 4.25
N LEU A 21 -10.96 -14.50 5.53
CA LEU A 21 -9.94 -13.56 6.03
C LEU A 21 -9.23 -14.10 7.27
N HIS A 22 -8.13 -14.84 7.07
CA HIS A 22 -7.16 -15.04 8.14
C HIS A 22 -6.36 -13.74 8.35
N VAL A 23 -6.90 -12.84 9.15
CA VAL A 23 -6.14 -11.69 9.68
C VAL A 23 -5.42 -12.16 10.93
N THR A 24 -4.16 -12.52 10.78
CA THR A 24 -3.30 -12.77 11.96
C THR A 24 -3.08 -11.44 12.67
N ARG A 25 -3.64 -11.29 13.87
CA ARG A 25 -3.47 -10.10 14.73
C ARG A 25 -2.02 -10.04 15.23
N TYR A 26 -1.20 -9.25 14.58
CA TYR A 26 0.05 -8.78 15.17
C TYR A 26 -0.15 -7.34 15.65
N ALA A 27 -0.56 -7.18 16.89
CA ALA A 27 -0.61 -5.86 17.53
C ALA A 27 0.81 -5.47 17.98
N LEU A 28 1.60 -4.89 17.10
CA LEU A 28 2.77 -4.14 17.50
C LEU A 28 2.29 -2.82 18.13
N ARG A 29 2.48 -2.64 19.44
CA ARG A 29 2.29 -1.35 20.13
C ARG A 29 3.35 -0.37 19.62
N VAL A 30 3.02 0.39 18.59
CA VAL A 30 3.81 1.55 18.15
C VAL A 30 3.18 2.81 18.75
N PRO A 31 3.96 3.77 19.27
CA PRO A 31 3.42 5.03 19.78
C PRO A 31 2.50 5.70 18.77
N GLN A 32 1.37 6.26 19.23
CA GLN A 32 0.34 6.87 18.36
C GLN A 32 0.82 8.08 17.54
N SER A 33 2.05 8.56 17.77
CA SER A 33 2.68 9.68 17.05
C SER A 33 3.27 9.32 15.70
N VAL A 34 3.38 8.02 15.34
CA VAL A 34 4.01 7.57 14.09
C VAL A 34 2.95 7.34 13.03
N PRO A 35 2.99 8.04 11.87
CA PRO A 35 1.97 7.89 10.83
C PRO A 35 1.92 6.47 10.28
N ALA A 36 0.72 5.93 10.15
CA ALA A 36 0.48 4.63 9.54
C ALA A 36 0.39 4.78 8.02
N ILE A 37 1.20 4.01 7.30
CA ILE A 37 1.18 3.93 5.85
C ILE A 37 0.76 2.55 5.39
N ALA A 38 0.23 2.45 4.17
CA ALA A 38 -0.03 1.19 3.49
C ALA A 38 0.72 1.14 2.17
N VAL A 39 1.01 -0.08 1.71
CA VAL A 39 1.56 -0.32 0.37
C VAL A 39 0.58 -1.19 -0.42
N LEU A 40 0.19 -0.73 -1.60
CA LEU A 40 -0.51 -1.51 -2.61
C LEU A 40 0.49 -1.94 -3.69
N CYS A 41 0.46 -3.22 -4.08
CA CYS A 41 1.42 -3.79 -5.02
C CYS A 41 0.83 -4.99 -5.77
N SER A 42 1.35 -5.29 -6.96
CA SER A 42 0.88 -6.43 -7.78
C SER A 42 1.97 -7.47 -8.07
N GLY A 43 3.24 -7.23 -7.69
CA GLY A 43 4.35 -8.05 -8.16
C GLY A 43 5.46 -8.30 -7.14
N GLN A 44 6.70 -8.05 -7.58
CA GLN A 44 7.93 -8.41 -6.85
C GLN A 44 8.13 -7.67 -5.53
N GLY A 45 7.63 -6.43 -5.39
CA GLY A 45 7.71 -5.65 -4.17
C GLY A 45 9.13 -5.18 -3.84
N THR A 46 9.91 -4.78 -4.81
CA THR A 46 11.24 -4.18 -4.60
C THR A 46 11.14 -2.84 -3.88
N ASN A 47 10.21 -1.97 -4.31
CA ASN A 47 9.93 -0.70 -3.64
C ASN A 47 9.37 -0.92 -2.22
N LEU A 48 8.51 -1.94 -2.02
CA LEU A 48 8.07 -2.34 -0.68
C LEU A 48 9.27 -2.73 0.20
N GLN A 49 10.22 -3.50 -0.35
CA GLN A 49 11.42 -3.90 0.40
C GLN A 49 12.24 -2.68 0.82
N ALA A 50 12.41 -1.69 -0.06
CA ALA A 50 13.11 -0.45 0.25
C ALA A 50 12.41 0.34 1.38
N ILE A 51 11.08 0.42 1.37
CA ILE A 51 10.29 1.05 2.44
C ILE A 51 10.50 0.30 3.77
N ILE A 52 10.44 -1.04 3.77
CA ILE A 52 10.67 -1.85 4.98
C ILE A 52 12.07 -1.59 5.55
N GLN A 53 13.09 -1.56 4.68
CA GLN A 53 14.46 -1.29 5.10
C GLN A 53 14.64 0.12 5.65
N ALA A 54 14.01 1.13 5.03
CA ALA A 54 14.07 2.51 5.49
C ALA A 54 13.43 2.68 6.89
N ILE A 55 12.30 2.00 7.14
CA ILE A 55 11.63 1.99 8.45
C ILE A 55 12.52 1.31 9.49
N ARG A 56 13.07 0.12 9.18
CA ARG A 56 13.95 -0.63 10.10
C ARG A 56 15.23 0.11 10.44
N ALA A 57 15.78 0.83 9.50
CA ALA A 57 16.97 1.66 9.68
C ALA A 57 16.69 3.02 10.36
N GLY A 58 15.44 3.30 10.75
CA GLY A 58 15.04 4.56 11.36
C GLY A 58 15.06 5.78 10.42
N ARG A 59 15.36 5.58 9.12
CA ARG A 59 15.37 6.64 8.11
C ARG A 59 13.97 7.13 7.73
N LEU A 60 12.97 6.26 7.88
CA LEU A 60 11.56 6.59 7.67
C LEU A 60 10.78 6.37 8.96
N ARG A 61 10.33 7.45 9.58
CA ARG A 61 9.50 7.43 10.80
C ARG A 61 8.04 7.19 10.43
N ALA A 62 7.73 5.97 10.04
CA ALA A 62 6.37 5.52 9.70
C ALA A 62 6.13 4.09 10.20
N ARG A 63 4.88 3.73 10.41
CA ARG A 63 4.45 2.36 10.63
C ARG A 63 3.81 1.81 9.35
N LEU A 64 4.38 0.76 8.78
CA LEU A 64 3.74 0.04 7.68
C LEU A 64 2.62 -0.83 8.25
N ALA A 65 1.38 -0.33 8.16
CA ALA A 65 0.22 -0.91 8.82
C ALA A 65 -0.29 -2.16 8.08
N VAL A 66 -0.25 -2.14 6.76
CA VAL A 66 -0.71 -3.24 5.92
C VAL A 66 -0.08 -3.17 4.52
N VAL A 67 0.15 -4.33 3.93
CA VAL A 67 0.48 -4.50 2.52
C VAL A 67 -0.67 -5.23 1.85
N ILE A 68 -1.18 -4.69 0.76
CA ILE A 68 -2.30 -5.27 0.02
C ILE A 68 -1.86 -5.58 -1.40
N SER A 69 -2.26 -6.74 -1.92
CA SER A 69 -2.04 -7.11 -3.31
C SER A 69 -3.33 -7.60 -3.96
N ASP A 70 -3.49 -7.29 -5.24
CA ASP A 70 -4.54 -7.83 -6.12
C ASP A 70 -4.16 -9.17 -6.73
N ARG A 71 -2.98 -9.72 -6.37
CA ARG A 71 -2.46 -11.02 -6.83
C ARG A 71 -2.06 -11.87 -5.64
N ALA A 72 -2.63 -13.08 -5.55
CA ALA A 72 -2.37 -14.01 -4.45
C ALA A 72 -0.88 -14.40 -4.37
N GLU A 73 -0.25 -14.58 -5.54
CA GLU A 73 1.14 -15.05 -5.69
C GLU A 73 2.17 -13.94 -5.60
N ALA A 74 1.77 -12.70 -5.36
CA ALA A 74 2.70 -11.58 -5.31
C ALA A 74 3.83 -11.83 -4.29
N VAL A 75 5.07 -11.73 -4.75
CA VAL A 75 6.26 -11.85 -3.89
C VAL A 75 6.25 -10.79 -2.79
N ALA A 76 5.68 -9.63 -3.08
CA ALA A 76 5.46 -8.57 -2.11
C ALA A 76 4.73 -9.04 -0.85
N LEU A 77 3.68 -9.88 -0.96
CA LEU A 77 2.99 -10.46 0.21
C LEU A 77 3.90 -11.35 1.03
N LYS A 78 4.76 -12.15 0.37
CA LYS A 78 5.76 -12.99 1.07
C LYS A 78 6.78 -12.13 1.82
N ARG A 79 7.25 -11.03 1.21
CA ARG A 79 8.16 -10.06 1.86
C ARG A 79 7.52 -9.42 3.08
N ALA A 80 6.27 -8.97 2.97
CA ALA A 80 5.52 -8.38 4.08
C ALA A 80 5.39 -9.35 5.26
N ARG A 81 4.96 -10.60 5.00
CA ARG A 81 4.83 -11.64 6.04
C ARG A 81 6.16 -11.93 6.74
N ARG A 82 7.25 -12.08 5.97
CA ARG A 82 8.60 -12.27 6.54
C ARG A 82 9.08 -11.09 7.40
N ALA A 83 8.56 -9.92 7.12
CA ALA A 83 8.86 -8.71 7.90
C ALA A 83 7.95 -8.52 9.11
N GLY A 84 6.97 -9.41 9.35
CA GLY A 84 5.98 -9.31 10.42
C GLY A 84 4.89 -8.28 10.15
N ILE A 85 4.66 -7.90 8.88
CA ILE A 85 3.70 -6.90 8.46
C ILE A 85 2.43 -7.60 7.97
N PRO A 86 1.22 -7.13 8.38
CA PRO A 86 -0.05 -7.62 7.86
C PRO A 86 -0.06 -7.59 6.33
N ALA A 87 -0.36 -8.73 5.71
CA ALA A 87 -0.32 -8.91 4.26
C ALA A 87 -1.63 -9.53 3.77
N VAL A 88 -2.37 -8.77 2.98
CA VAL A 88 -3.73 -9.11 2.54
C VAL A 88 -3.76 -9.27 1.03
N PHE A 89 -4.31 -10.38 0.57
CA PHE A 89 -4.72 -10.54 -0.82
C PHE A 89 -6.18 -10.15 -0.96
N VAL A 90 -6.47 -9.27 -1.88
CA VAL A 90 -7.84 -8.90 -2.26
C VAL A 90 -8.04 -9.28 -3.71
N ASN A 91 -8.90 -10.27 -3.97
CA ASN A 91 -9.23 -10.70 -5.32
C ASN A 91 -10.23 -9.71 -5.97
N PRO A 92 -9.85 -8.94 -6.99
CA PRO A 92 -10.78 -8.00 -7.61
C PRO A 92 -11.96 -8.68 -8.31
N LYS A 93 -11.77 -9.93 -8.76
CA LYS A 93 -12.82 -10.72 -9.43
C LYS A 93 -13.91 -11.23 -8.47
N ALA A 94 -13.69 -11.13 -7.15
CA ALA A 94 -14.68 -11.48 -6.14
C ALA A 94 -15.72 -10.37 -5.91
N PHE A 95 -15.59 -9.25 -6.60
CA PHE A 95 -16.48 -8.09 -6.47
C PHE A 95 -17.21 -7.82 -7.78
N PRO A 96 -18.49 -7.38 -7.72
CA PRO A 96 -19.28 -7.13 -8.92
C PRO A 96 -18.77 -5.95 -9.74
N THR A 97 -18.12 -4.96 -9.11
CA THR A 97 -17.56 -3.79 -9.79
C THR A 97 -16.19 -3.40 -9.19
N ARG A 98 -15.42 -2.61 -9.93
CA ARG A 98 -14.16 -2.02 -9.45
C ARG A 98 -14.39 -1.20 -8.18
N GLU A 99 -15.42 -0.37 -8.19
CA GLU A 99 -15.76 0.49 -7.06
C GLU A 99 -16.18 -0.32 -5.82
N ALA A 100 -16.83 -1.46 -5.99
CA ALA A 100 -17.17 -2.35 -4.88
C ALA A 100 -15.90 -2.93 -4.23
N CYS A 101 -14.93 -3.35 -5.05
CA CYS A 101 -13.62 -3.79 -4.60
C CYS A 101 -12.88 -2.66 -3.86
N GLU A 102 -12.86 -1.47 -4.44
CA GLU A 102 -12.17 -0.31 -3.85
C GLU A 102 -12.82 0.17 -2.56
N ARG A 103 -14.14 0.14 -2.44
CA ARG A 103 -14.80 0.38 -1.15
C ARG A 103 -14.39 -0.64 -0.08
N HIS A 104 -14.14 -1.89 -0.46
CA HIS A 104 -13.57 -2.88 0.46
C HIS A 104 -12.12 -2.51 0.85
N LEU A 105 -11.28 -2.13 -0.11
CA LEU A 105 -9.92 -1.65 0.16
C LEU A 105 -9.92 -0.44 1.11
N ILE A 106 -10.80 0.53 0.86
CA ILE A 106 -10.95 1.73 1.70
C ILE A 106 -11.23 1.32 3.16
N ARG A 107 -12.21 0.42 3.39
CA ARG A 107 -12.51 -0.06 4.75
C ARG A 107 -11.32 -0.74 5.43
N LEU A 108 -10.57 -1.55 4.70
CA LEU A 108 -9.36 -2.20 5.23
C LEU A 108 -8.30 -1.17 5.64
N LEU A 109 -8.07 -0.17 4.81
CA LEU A 109 -7.10 0.88 5.06
C LEU A 109 -7.50 1.77 6.25
N GLU A 110 -8.77 2.12 6.33
CA GLU A 110 -9.32 2.90 7.43
C GLU A 110 -9.26 2.14 8.76
N HIS A 111 -9.64 0.87 8.76
CA HIS A 111 -9.53 0.02 9.95
C HIS A 111 -8.09 -0.13 10.45
N ALA A 112 -7.13 -0.15 9.52
CA ALA A 112 -5.70 -0.16 9.86
C ALA A 112 -5.15 1.22 10.28
N GLY A 113 -5.98 2.27 10.27
CA GLY A 113 -5.62 3.65 10.61
C GLY A 113 -4.68 4.30 9.61
N VAL A 114 -4.72 3.88 8.34
CA VAL A 114 -3.81 4.35 7.30
C VAL A 114 -4.05 5.82 6.97
N ARG A 115 -2.97 6.59 6.96
CA ARG A 115 -2.96 8.01 6.62
C ARG A 115 -2.39 8.30 5.23
N LEU A 116 -1.51 7.44 4.73
CA LEU A 116 -0.89 7.56 3.41
C LEU A 116 -0.88 6.19 2.72
N VAL A 117 -1.25 6.15 1.47
CA VAL A 117 -1.19 4.97 0.61
C VAL A 117 -0.04 5.12 -0.37
N CYS A 118 0.83 4.12 -0.47
CA CYS A 118 1.91 4.06 -1.45
C CYS A 118 1.59 3.00 -2.50
N LEU A 119 1.49 3.40 -3.75
CA LEU A 119 1.42 2.48 -4.89
C LEU A 119 2.85 2.09 -5.28
N ALA A 120 3.21 0.84 -5.08
CA ALA A 120 4.54 0.32 -5.33
C ALA A 120 4.48 -0.83 -6.33
N GLY A 121 4.32 -0.48 -7.61
CA GLY A 121 4.07 -1.46 -8.67
C GLY A 121 2.66 -2.05 -8.57
N PHE A 122 1.67 -1.24 -8.29
CA PHE A 122 0.26 -1.60 -8.32
C PHE A 122 -0.28 -1.38 -9.74
N MET A 123 -0.68 -2.46 -10.41
CA MET A 123 -0.99 -2.48 -11.85
C MET A 123 -2.47 -2.22 -12.16
N ARG A 124 -3.20 -1.55 -11.27
CA ARG A 124 -4.60 -1.21 -11.49
C ARG A 124 -4.80 0.29 -11.36
N LEU A 125 -5.61 0.82 -12.26
CA LEU A 125 -6.09 2.20 -12.13
C LEU A 125 -7.08 2.29 -10.98
N LEU A 126 -6.93 3.30 -10.15
CA LEU A 126 -7.86 3.59 -9.06
C LEU A 126 -9.04 4.43 -9.60
N SER A 127 -10.24 4.14 -9.11
CA SER A 127 -11.41 4.94 -9.47
C SER A 127 -11.46 6.27 -8.71
N PRO A 128 -12.25 7.23 -9.17
CA PRO A 128 -12.48 8.47 -8.45
C PRO A 128 -12.96 8.27 -7.00
N VAL A 129 -13.68 7.17 -6.72
CA VAL A 129 -14.14 6.85 -5.37
C VAL A 129 -12.95 6.65 -4.41
N PHE A 130 -11.94 5.90 -4.84
CA PHE A 130 -10.74 5.67 -4.03
C PHE A 130 -9.87 6.92 -3.93
N VAL A 131 -9.63 7.58 -5.07
CA VAL A 131 -8.78 8.77 -5.15
C VAL A 131 -9.34 9.91 -4.28
N ARG A 132 -10.64 10.20 -4.36
CA ARG A 132 -11.29 11.22 -3.53
C ARG A 132 -11.21 10.91 -2.04
N ARG A 133 -11.35 9.62 -1.67
CA ARG A 133 -11.27 9.22 -0.24
C ARG A 133 -9.90 9.45 0.37
N PHE A 134 -8.85 9.26 -0.43
CA PHE A 134 -7.46 9.46 -0.03
C PHE A 134 -6.81 10.65 -0.76
N ARG A 135 -7.59 11.67 -1.11
CA ARG A 135 -7.10 12.86 -1.82
C ARG A 135 -5.85 13.43 -1.15
N ASN A 136 -4.81 13.70 -1.94
CA ASN A 136 -3.50 14.16 -1.50
C ASN A 136 -2.80 13.21 -0.50
N ARG A 137 -3.19 11.94 -0.48
CA ARG A 137 -2.63 10.91 0.41
C ARG A 137 -2.36 9.59 -0.32
N ILE A 138 -2.19 9.64 -1.63
CA ILE A 138 -1.74 8.50 -2.44
C ILE A 138 -0.48 8.93 -3.16
N LEU A 139 0.61 8.21 -2.93
CA LEU A 139 1.86 8.35 -3.68
C LEU A 139 2.00 7.21 -4.67
N ASN A 140 2.45 7.51 -5.88
CA ASN A 140 2.85 6.52 -6.87
C ASN A 140 4.33 6.67 -7.21
N VAL A 141 4.96 5.54 -7.53
CA VAL A 141 6.32 5.49 -8.08
C VAL A 141 6.21 5.05 -9.52
N HIS A 142 6.47 5.99 -10.43
CA HIS A 142 6.39 5.78 -11.87
C HIS A 142 7.80 5.67 -12.47
N PRO A 143 8.10 4.64 -13.31
CA PRO A 143 9.45 4.37 -13.80
C PRO A 143 9.78 5.16 -15.08
N ALA A 144 9.50 6.46 -15.10
CA ALA A 144 9.94 7.41 -16.11
C ALA A 144 9.99 8.83 -15.51
N LEU A 145 10.57 9.77 -16.27
CA LEU A 145 10.53 11.20 -15.94
C LEU A 145 9.23 11.81 -16.48
N LEU A 146 8.17 11.80 -15.68
CA LEU A 146 6.91 12.43 -16.06
C LEU A 146 7.12 13.91 -16.45
N PRO A 147 6.41 14.43 -17.45
CA PRO A 147 5.26 13.85 -18.15
C PRO A 147 5.61 12.87 -19.29
N ALA A 148 6.88 12.51 -19.48
CA ALA A 148 7.25 11.54 -20.51
C ALA A 148 6.83 10.11 -20.10
N PHE A 149 6.36 9.34 -21.07
CA PHE A 149 6.04 7.91 -20.95
C PHE A 149 5.06 7.58 -19.78
N PRO A 150 3.86 8.18 -19.72
CA PRO A 150 2.84 7.81 -18.75
C PRO A 150 2.30 6.41 -19.03
N GLY A 151 1.67 5.77 -18.02
CA GLY A 151 1.00 4.48 -18.18
C GLY A 151 1.84 3.27 -17.81
N ALA A 152 1.30 2.07 -18.09
CA ALA A 152 1.80 0.81 -17.56
C ALA A 152 3.12 0.31 -18.19
N HIS A 153 3.57 0.90 -19.29
CA HIS A 153 4.69 0.39 -20.09
C HIS A 153 5.85 1.39 -20.25
N ALA A 154 5.98 2.33 -19.34
CA ALA A 154 6.94 3.44 -19.41
C ALA A 154 8.37 3.01 -19.77
N VAL A 155 8.90 1.96 -19.16
CA VAL A 155 10.26 1.47 -19.46
C VAL A 155 10.38 0.94 -20.89
N ARG A 156 9.40 0.16 -21.34
CA ARG A 156 9.38 -0.36 -22.71
C ARG A 156 9.28 0.78 -23.73
N ASP A 157 8.43 1.75 -23.46
CA ASP A 157 8.16 2.86 -24.34
C ASP A 157 9.39 3.80 -24.44
N ALA A 158 10.06 4.06 -23.31
CA ALA A 158 11.31 4.80 -23.27
C ALA A 158 12.43 4.11 -24.10
N LEU A 159 12.55 2.78 -23.97
CA LEU A 159 13.49 1.99 -24.76
C LEU A 159 13.15 2.03 -26.25
N ALA A 160 11.88 1.88 -26.61
CA ALA A 160 11.42 1.93 -28.00
C ALA A 160 11.68 3.29 -28.66
N TRP A 161 11.55 4.38 -27.91
CA TRP A 161 11.88 5.74 -28.36
C TRP A 161 13.39 5.99 -28.47
N GLY A 162 14.21 5.18 -27.80
CA GLY A 162 15.67 5.32 -27.83
C GLY A 162 16.18 6.52 -27.04
N VAL A 163 15.45 6.97 -26.01
CA VAL A 163 15.91 8.05 -25.12
C VAL A 163 17.23 7.66 -24.45
N LYS A 164 18.07 8.64 -24.17
CA LYS A 164 19.39 8.41 -23.55
C LYS A 164 19.35 8.61 -22.02
N VAL A 165 18.30 9.25 -21.53
CA VAL A 165 18.07 9.52 -20.12
C VAL A 165 16.62 9.19 -19.82
N THR A 166 16.39 8.43 -18.76
CA THR A 166 15.08 8.20 -18.17
C THR A 166 15.20 8.37 -16.65
N GLY A 167 14.28 7.84 -15.87
CA GLY A 167 14.37 7.96 -14.44
C GLY A 167 13.13 7.46 -13.72
N VAL A 168 12.93 8.00 -12.54
CA VAL A 168 11.81 7.67 -11.68
C VAL A 168 11.12 8.95 -11.24
N THR A 169 9.80 8.92 -11.21
CA THR A 169 8.97 10.00 -10.64
C THR A 169 8.17 9.49 -9.47
N VAL A 170 8.25 10.18 -8.34
CA VAL A 170 7.29 10.04 -7.23
C VAL A 170 6.30 11.19 -7.32
N HIS A 171 5.01 10.88 -7.41
CA HIS A 171 3.96 11.88 -7.55
C HIS A 171 2.74 11.54 -6.69
N LEU A 172 1.92 12.54 -6.40
CA LEU A 172 0.58 12.33 -5.85
C LEU A 172 -0.34 11.81 -6.94
N VAL A 173 -1.24 10.89 -6.57
CA VAL A 173 -2.23 10.36 -7.52
C VAL A 173 -3.48 11.21 -7.48
N ASP A 174 -3.93 11.62 -8.66
CA ASP A 174 -5.23 12.25 -8.92
C ASP A 174 -6.15 11.32 -9.74
N GLU A 175 -7.19 11.86 -10.36
CA GLU A 175 -8.16 11.09 -11.14
C GLU A 175 -7.67 10.74 -12.56
N GLU A 176 -6.56 11.35 -13.01
CA GLU A 176 -5.93 11.09 -14.30
C GLU A 176 -4.71 10.17 -14.14
N THR A 177 -4.35 9.45 -15.22
CA THR A 177 -3.23 8.50 -15.15
C THR A 177 -1.89 9.24 -15.17
N ASP A 178 -1.08 9.04 -14.11
CA ASP A 178 0.27 9.58 -13.96
C ASP A 178 0.38 11.11 -14.15
N HIS A 179 -0.70 11.83 -13.81
CA HIS A 179 -0.85 13.26 -14.05
C HIS A 179 -0.61 14.12 -12.80
N GLY A 180 -0.91 13.58 -11.64
CA GLY A 180 -0.91 14.34 -10.38
C GLY A 180 0.42 14.99 -10.01
N PRO A 181 0.43 15.89 -9.02
CA PRO A 181 1.59 16.69 -8.65
C PRO A 181 2.86 15.89 -8.38
N ILE A 182 3.94 16.24 -9.05
CA ILE A 182 5.27 15.62 -8.87
C ILE A 182 5.86 16.06 -7.54
N ILE A 183 6.36 15.09 -6.77
CA ILE A 183 7.04 15.31 -5.49
C ILE A 183 8.54 15.22 -5.65
N LEU A 184 9.02 14.22 -6.41
CA LEU A 184 10.45 13.98 -6.63
C LEU A 184 10.66 13.31 -7.97
N GLN A 185 11.75 13.67 -8.62
CA GLN A 185 12.26 12.97 -9.80
C GLN A 185 13.75 12.69 -9.63
N GLU A 186 14.18 11.54 -10.12
CA GLU A 186 15.59 11.16 -10.17
C GLU A 186 15.88 10.58 -11.57
N ALA A 187 16.88 11.13 -12.23
CA ALA A 187 17.33 10.67 -13.55
C ALA A 187 18.25 9.44 -13.42
N LEU A 188 18.16 8.52 -14.36
CA LEU A 188 18.97 7.31 -14.47
C LEU A 188 19.61 7.24 -15.85
#